data_35d342e3e51660dffde19a3192237a9c
#
_entry.id   35d342e3e51660dffde19a3192237a9c
#
_cell.length_a   1.000
_cell.length_b   1.000
_cell.length_c   1.000
_cell.angle_alpha   90.00
_cell.angle_beta   90.00
_cell.angle_gamma   90.00
#
_symmetry.space_group_name_H-M   'P 1'
#
loop_
_entity.id
_entity.type
_entity.pdbx_description
1 polymer ?
#
loop_
_entity_poly.entity_id
_entity_poly.type
_entity_poly.pdbx_seq_one_letter_code
_entity_poly.pdbx_strand_id
1 'polypeptide(L)'
;VFNAANNETWAAQSATERANVLRKAADLYEENFGLLMKLAIVEAGKTLPNAIAELREAVDFLRYYANQLEYLAKDQHLGAPRGKVLCISPWNFPLAIFTGQVAASLAAGNAVIAKPAEQTSLIAYAAVKLLHQAGVPKEALQLVLGAGDLGAALVQQAFDGVVFTGSTEVAKLIEKRIAQADNDPVLIAETGGQNVLVSDSSALPEQVVADVLSSAFDSAGQRCSALRILLLQEDVADHYYKMITEAINEFSLGDPRLLSTDIGPVIDQEAKQNLENHKANMRKVARAYVELEAPTNG
;
A
#
# COMPACT_ATOMS: atom_id res chain seq x y z
N VAL A 1 -8.88 -22.64 5.66
CA VAL A 1 -9.02 -21.17 5.81
C VAL A 1 -10.38 -20.72 5.29
N PHE A 2 -10.70 -20.86 4.00
CA PHE A 2 -11.96 -20.37 3.40
C PHE A 2 -13.22 -20.86 4.15
N ASN A 3 -13.30 -22.15 4.48
CA ASN A 3 -14.44 -22.72 5.23
C ASN A 3 -14.47 -22.32 6.70
N ALA A 4 -13.33 -21.94 7.28
CA ALA A 4 -13.27 -21.48 8.68
C ALA A 4 -13.60 -19.99 8.82
N ALA A 5 -13.51 -19.22 7.73
CA ALA A 5 -13.88 -17.82 7.75
C ALA A 5 -15.39 -17.65 7.77
N ASN A 6 -15.90 -16.98 8.79
CA ASN A 6 -17.30 -16.56 8.91
C ASN A 6 -17.41 -15.27 9.71
N ASN A 7 -18.50 -14.56 9.54
CA ASN A 7 -18.72 -13.28 10.20
C ASN A 7 -19.83 -13.29 11.26
N GLU A 8 -20.39 -14.44 11.62
CA GLU A 8 -21.57 -14.52 12.47
C GLU A 8 -21.40 -13.80 13.80
N THR A 9 -20.34 -14.13 14.55
CA THR A 9 -20.06 -13.51 15.85
C THR A 9 -19.64 -12.05 15.71
N TRP A 10 -18.92 -11.71 14.65
CA TRP A 10 -18.43 -10.35 14.39
C TRP A 10 -19.55 -9.43 13.90
N ALA A 11 -20.36 -9.87 12.97
CA ALA A 11 -21.50 -9.12 12.43
C ALA A 11 -22.61 -8.90 13.47
N ALA A 12 -22.73 -9.79 14.45
CA ALA A 12 -23.69 -9.65 15.55
C ALA A 12 -23.31 -8.52 16.53
N GLN A 13 -22.05 -8.08 16.56
CA GLN A 13 -21.65 -6.93 17.36
C GLN A 13 -22.23 -5.63 16.79
N SER A 14 -22.57 -4.70 17.68
CA SER A 14 -22.98 -3.35 17.27
C SER A 14 -21.87 -2.60 16.53
N ALA A 15 -22.25 -1.58 15.77
CA ALA A 15 -21.29 -0.70 15.11
C ALA A 15 -20.28 -0.10 16.10
N THR A 16 -20.74 0.33 17.27
CA THR A 16 -19.88 0.90 18.32
C THR A 16 -18.89 -0.13 18.88
N GLU A 17 -19.31 -1.36 19.11
CA GLU A 17 -18.41 -2.43 19.59
C GLU A 17 -17.31 -2.71 18.56
N ARG A 18 -17.65 -2.89 17.29
CA ARG A 18 -16.65 -3.08 16.21
C ARG A 18 -15.73 -1.87 16.08
N ALA A 19 -16.26 -0.65 16.13
CA ALA A 19 -15.48 0.58 16.10
C ALA A 19 -14.46 0.66 17.25
N ASN A 20 -14.87 0.28 18.46
CA ASN A 20 -13.97 0.27 19.62
C ASN A 20 -12.85 -0.77 19.48
N VAL A 21 -13.11 -1.93 18.88
CA VAL A 21 -12.06 -2.92 18.58
C VAL A 21 -11.06 -2.36 17.59
N LEU A 22 -11.51 -1.66 16.53
CA LEU A 22 -10.60 -1.04 15.56
C LEU A 22 -9.76 0.09 16.20
N ARG A 23 -10.34 0.93 17.05
CA ARG A 23 -9.58 1.95 17.81
C ARG A 23 -8.55 1.32 18.74
N LYS A 24 -8.90 0.25 19.43
CA LYS A 24 -7.95 -0.50 20.26
C LYS A 24 -6.82 -1.11 19.40
N ALA A 25 -7.12 -1.58 18.20
CA ALA A 25 -6.08 -2.05 17.28
C ALA A 25 -5.13 -0.91 16.87
N ALA A 26 -5.65 0.30 16.65
CA ALA A 26 -4.85 1.48 16.37
C ALA A 26 -3.89 1.80 17.53
N ASP A 27 -4.38 1.78 18.76
CA ASP A 27 -3.56 2.00 19.95
C ASP A 27 -2.47 0.92 20.10
N LEU A 28 -2.80 -0.36 19.84
CA LEU A 28 -1.82 -1.45 19.84
C LEU A 28 -0.77 -1.32 18.73
N TYR A 29 -1.12 -0.76 17.57
CA TYR A 29 -0.14 -0.47 16.52
C TYR A 29 0.83 0.62 16.98
N GLU A 30 0.33 1.69 17.61
CA GLU A 30 1.18 2.74 18.19
C GLU A 30 2.07 2.20 19.33
N GLU A 31 1.55 1.35 20.22
CA GLU A 31 2.35 0.71 21.28
C GLU A 31 3.45 -0.21 20.74
N ASN A 32 3.24 -0.81 19.57
CA ASN A 32 4.19 -1.72 18.92
C ASN A 32 4.95 -1.06 17.75
N PHE A 33 5.03 0.29 17.72
CA PHE A 33 5.61 1.05 16.62
C PHE A 33 7.01 0.56 16.22
N GLY A 34 7.89 0.29 17.19
CA GLY A 34 9.26 -0.16 16.93
C GLY A 34 9.35 -1.47 16.18
N LEU A 35 8.48 -2.43 16.49
CA LEU A 35 8.39 -3.70 15.77
C LEU A 35 7.88 -3.50 14.35
N LEU A 36 6.77 -2.78 14.19
CA LEU A 36 6.12 -2.59 12.89
C LEU A 36 7.02 -1.80 11.93
N MET A 37 7.65 -0.71 12.40
CA MET A 37 8.61 0.04 11.60
C MET A 37 9.83 -0.79 11.22
N LYS A 38 10.40 -1.58 12.17
CA LYS A 38 11.51 -2.48 11.88
C LYS A 38 11.15 -3.46 10.76
N LEU A 39 9.95 -4.04 10.80
CA LEU A 39 9.51 -4.98 9.76
C LEU A 39 9.32 -4.28 8.41
N ALA A 40 8.75 -3.07 8.38
CA ALA A 40 8.62 -2.27 7.15
C ALA A 40 10.00 -1.96 6.52
N ILE A 41 10.99 -1.64 7.35
CA ILE A 41 12.36 -1.37 6.90
C ILE A 41 13.00 -2.64 6.34
N VAL A 42 12.89 -3.76 7.06
CA VAL A 42 13.62 -5.00 6.70
C VAL A 42 12.97 -5.73 5.52
N GLU A 43 11.64 -5.80 5.45
CA GLU A 43 10.93 -6.52 4.40
C GLU A 43 10.69 -5.69 3.13
N ALA A 44 10.41 -4.39 3.28
CA ALA A 44 10.05 -3.53 2.16
C ALA A 44 11.09 -2.45 1.81
N GLY A 45 12.26 -2.46 2.45
CA GLY A 45 13.31 -1.48 2.18
C GLY A 45 12.94 -0.03 2.51
N LYS A 46 11.95 0.17 3.39
CA LYS A 46 11.49 1.52 3.79
C LYS A 46 12.57 2.26 4.57
N THR A 47 12.83 3.52 4.24
CA THR A 47 13.61 4.40 5.10
C THR A 47 12.83 4.71 6.39
N LEU A 48 13.48 5.22 7.42
CA LEU A 48 12.80 5.52 8.68
C LEU A 48 11.63 6.52 8.52
N PRO A 49 11.76 7.63 7.76
CA PRO A 49 10.62 8.51 7.49
C PRO A 49 9.45 7.79 6.80
N ASN A 50 9.74 6.94 5.82
CA ASN A 50 8.71 6.16 5.13
C ASN A 50 8.05 5.12 6.07
N ALA A 51 8.81 4.48 6.96
CA ALA A 51 8.25 3.53 7.94
C ALA A 51 7.35 4.22 8.97
N ILE A 52 7.70 5.45 9.38
CA ILE A 52 6.85 6.29 10.25
C ILE A 52 5.54 6.65 9.54
N ALA A 53 5.62 7.09 8.27
CA ALA A 53 4.44 7.43 7.47
C ALA A 53 3.52 6.21 7.30
N GLU A 54 4.08 5.06 7.00
CA GLU A 54 3.40 3.77 6.87
C GLU A 54 2.60 3.41 8.14
N LEU A 55 3.24 3.53 9.30
CA LEU A 55 2.57 3.26 10.58
C LEU A 55 1.44 4.25 10.85
N ARG A 56 1.70 5.54 10.66
CA ARG A 56 0.69 6.58 10.88
C ARG A 56 -0.53 6.38 10.00
N GLU A 57 -0.32 6.11 8.72
CA GLU A 57 -1.41 5.84 7.77
C GLU A 57 -2.21 4.61 8.17
N ALA A 58 -1.57 3.52 8.62
CA ALA A 58 -2.26 2.33 9.10
C ALA A 58 -3.13 2.61 10.32
N VAL A 59 -2.62 3.39 11.29
CA VAL A 59 -3.36 3.85 12.47
C VAL A 59 -4.53 4.74 12.07
N ASP A 60 -4.31 5.66 11.14
CA ASP A 60 -5.34 6.55 10.64
C ASP A 60 -6.46 5.77 9.91
N PHE A 61 -6.14 4.75 9.12
CA PHE A 61 -7.16 3.87 8.53
C PHE A 61 -8.03 3.18 9.59
N LEU A 62 -7.43 2.63 10.64
CA LEU A 62 -8.20 1.99 11.72
C LEU A 62 -9.16 2.97 12.38
N ARG A 63 -8.70 4.18 12.71
CA ARG A 63 -9.50 5.24 13.33
C ARG A 63 -10.54 5.81 12.37
N TYR A 64 -10.18 6.00 11.11
CA TYR A 64 -11.07 6.49 10.07
C TYR A 64 -12.26 5.56 9.86
N TYR A 65 -12.01 4.26 9.62
CA TYR A 65 -13.10 3.31 9.40
C TYR A 65 -13.94 3.04 10.67
N ALA A 66 -13.35 3.14 11.86
CA ALA A 66 -14.12 3.15 13.10
C ALA A 66 -15.11 4.32 13.17
N ASN A 67 -14.67 5.52 12.82
CA ASN A 67 -15.49 6.73 12.81
C ASN A 67 -16.55 6.68 11.70
N GLN A 68 -16.18 6.23 10.48
CA GLN A 68 -17.14 6.08 9.37
C GLN A 68 -18.23 5.06 9.68
N LEU A 69 -17.87 3.94 10.33
CA LEU A 69 -18.83 2.94 10.77
C LEU A 69 -19.90 3.54 11.69
N GLU A 70 -19.50 4.30 12.72
CA GLU A 70 -20.43 4.93 13.64
C GLU A 70 -21.27 6.03 12.97
N TYR A 71 -20.68 6.79 12.06
CA TYR A 71 -21.38 7.81 11.29
C TYR A 71 -22.48 7.18 10.42
N LEU A 72 -22.15 6.17 9.62
CA LEU A 72 -23.10 5.48 8.75
C LEU A 72 -24.18 4.73 9.55
N ALA A 73 -23.84 4.20 10.71
CA ALA A 73 -24.81 3.52 11.58
C ALA A 73 -25.85 4.49 12.17
N LYS A 74 -25.45 5.72 12.55
CA LYS A 74 -26.36 6.76 13.05
C LYS A 74 -27.37 7.20 12.01
N ASP A 75 -26.92 7.36 10.77
CA ASP A 75 -27.75 7.81 9.66
C ASP A 75 -28.58 6.68 9.01
N GLN A 76 -28.54 5.47 9.57
CA GLN A 76 -29.18 4.27 9.01
C GLN A 76 -28.76 3.93 7.57
N HIS A 77 -27.57 4.39 7.16
CA HIS A 77 -26.98 4.09 5.86
C HIS A 77 -26.06 2.86 5.86
N LEU A 78 -25.87 2.22 7.03
CA LEU A 78 -25.09 1.01 7.14
C LEU A 78 -25.92 -0.18 6.62
N GLY A 79 -25.52 -0.70 5.46
CA GLY A 79 -26.12 -1.92 4.90
C GLY A 79 -25.73 -3.18 5.68
N ALA A 80 -26.33 -4.31 5.31
CA ALA A 80 -25.92 -5.62 5.83
C ALA A 80 -24.50 -5.96 5.37
N PRO A 81 -23.72 -6.71 6.19
CA PRO A 81 -22.45 -7.27 5.74
C PRO A 81 -22.63 -8.10 4.45
N ARG A 82 -21.68 -8.02 3.55
CA ARG A 82 -21.72 -8.83 2.31
C ARG A 82 -21.45 -10.31 2.57
N GLY A 83 -20.58 -10.62 3.52
CA GLY A 83 -20.18 -11.98 3.84
C GLY A 83 -18.66 -12.15 3.89
N LYS A 84 -18.08 -12.92 2.99
CA LYS A 84 -16.64 -13.19 2.93
C LYS A 84 -15.95 -12.29 1.93
N VAL A 85 -14.95 -11.55 2.39
CA VAL A 85 -14.16 -10.63 1.56
C VAL A 85 -12.70 -11.12 1.49
N LEU A 86 -12.17 -11.23 0.29
CA LEU A 86 -10.76 -11.49 0.03
C LEU A 86 -10.02 -10.15 -0.12
N CYS A 87 -9.05 -9.90 0.76
CA CYS A 87 -8.16 -8.74 0.68
C CYS A 87 -6.78 -9.19 0.18
N ILE A 88 -6.37 -8.70 -0.98
CA ILE A 88 -5.04 -8.96 -1.58
C ILE A 88 -4.29 -7.64 -1.62
N SER A 89 -3.24 -7.51 -0.81
CA SER A 89 -2.49 -6.27 -0.62
C SER A 89 -1.07 -6.33 -1.19
N PRO A 90 -0.52 -5.18 -1.59
CA PRO A 90 0.79 -5.09 -2.21
C PRO A 90 1.91 -5.07 -1.18
N TRP A 91 3.15 -5.21 -1.66
CA TRP A 91 4.36 -5.13 -0.84
C TRP A 91 4.83 -3.68 -0.57
N ASN A 92 4.44 -2.71 -1.41
CA ASN A 92 4.95 -1.34 -1.35
C ASN A 92 4.34 -0.47 -0.24
N PHE A 93 3.15 -0.86 0.26
CA PHE A 93 2.54 -0.34 1.48
C PHE A 93 2.07 -1.53 2.34
N PRO A 94 3.05 -2.28 2.91
CA PRO A 94 2.77 -3.58 3.50
C PRO A 94 1.96 -3.53 4.79
N LEU A 95 1.94 -2.39 5.47
CA LEU A 95 1.16 -2.15 6.68
C LEU A 95 -0.08 -1.30 6.39
N ALA A 96 0.09 -0.15 5.73
CA ALA A 96 -0.99 0.82 5.56
C ALA A 96 -2.10 0.29 4.65
N ILE A 97 -1.79 -0.10 3.41
CA ILE A 97 -2.80 -0.62 2.47
C ILE A 97 -3.38 -1.94 2.98
N PHE A 98 -2.54 -2.84 3.52
CA PHE A 98 -3.01 -4.07 4.14
C PHE A 98 -4.04 -3.78 5.24
N THR A 99 -3.70 -2.88 6.17
CA THR A 99 -4.60 -2.49 7.28
C THR A 99 -5.86 -1.81 6.77
N GLY A 100 -5.74 -0.91 5.78
CA GLY A 100 -6.87 -0.19 5.22
C GLY A 100 -7.92 -1.14 4.60
N GLN A 101 -7.49 -2.10 3.78
CA GLN A 101 -8.37 -3.12 3.20
C GLN A 101 -9.06 -3.98 4.27
N VAL A 102 -8.29 -4.46 5.25
CA VAL A 102 -8.79 -5.31 6.33
C VAL A 102 -9.73 -4.54 7.24
N ALA A 103 -9.35 -3.33 7.66
CA ALA A 103 -10.14 -2.49 8.57
C ALA A 103 -11.49 -2.08 7.95
N ALA A 104 -11.50 -1.65 6.68
CA ALA A 104 -12.73 -1.30 5.96
C ALA A 104 -13.69 -2.49 5.89
N SER A 105 -13.17 -3.66 5.52
CA SER A 105 -13.97 -4.88 5.41
C SER A 105 -14.52 -5.35 6.75
N LEU A 106 -13.70 -5.32 7.81
CA LEU A 106 -14.12 -5.66 9.18
C LEU A 106 -15.11 -4.63 9.74
N ALA A 107 -14.91 -3.34 9.53
CA ALA A 107 -15.84 -2.30 9.95
C ALA A 107 -17.25 -2.57 9.43
N ALA A 108 -17.38 -2.95 8.16
CA ALA A 108 -18.65 -3.32 7.56
C ALA A 108 -19.23 -4.66 8.05
N GLY A 109 -18.56 -5.36 8.98
CA GLY A 109 -19.05 -6.61 9.58
C GLY A 109 -18.77 -7.88 8.76
N ASN A 110 -17.89 -7.81 7.76
CA ASN A 110 -17.54 -8.95 6.94
C ASN A 110 -16.53 -9.88 7.62
N ALA A 111 -16.45 -11.13 7.17
CA ALA A 111 -15.29 -11.98 7.37
C ALA A 111 -14.24 -11.69 6.33
N VAL A 112 -12.98 -11.61 6.74
CA VAL A 112 -11.85 -11.25 5.90
C VAL A 112 -10.87 -12.41 5.78
N ILE A 113 -10.49 -12.73 4.55
CA ILE A 113 -9.30 -13.53 4.26
C ILE A 113 -8.26 -12.58 3.68
N ALA A 114 -7.19 -12.33 4.42
CA ALA A 114 -6.14 -11.39 4.06
C ALA A 114 -4.93 -12.12 3.48
N LYS A 115 -4.57 -11.81 2.25
CA LYS A 115 -3.36 -12.28 1.58
C LYS A 115 -2.43 -11.10 1.29
N PRO A 116 -1.38 -10.89 2.10
CA PRO A 116 -0.34 -9.92 1.78
C PRO A 116 0.53 -10.41 0.62
N ALA A 117 1.34 -9.52 0.07
CA ALA A 117 2.41 -9.91 -0.83
C ALA A 117 3.43 -10.80 -0.11
N GLU A 118 4.02 -11.74 -0.82
CA GLU A 118 4.99 -12.70 -0.28
C GLU A 118 6.25 -12.05 0.28
N GLN A 119 6.66 -10.92 -0.27
CA GLN A 119 7.83 -10.16 0.17
C GLN A 119 7.67 -9.57 1.58
N THR A 120 6.42 -9.36 2.04
CA THR A 120 6.11 -8.61 3.27
C THR A 120 5.17 -9.36 4.20
N SER A 121 5.44 -10.65 4.38
CA SER A 121 4.59 -11.55 5.13
C SER A 121 4.66 -11.37 6.65
N LEU A 122 5.82 -10.98 7.19
CA LEU A 122 6.01 -10.86 8.65
C LEU A 122 5.30 -9.64 9.22
N ILE A 123 5.32 -8.51 8.52
CA ILE A 123 4.62 -7.31 8.97
C ILE A 123 3.10 -7.53 8.95
N ALA A 124 2.58 -8.21 7.93
CA ALA A 124 1.16 -8.57 7.86
C ALA A 124 0.76 -9.55 8.98
N TYR A 125 1.62 -10.54 9.30
CA TYR A 125 1.40 -11.43 10.43
C TYR A 125 1.37 -10.68 11.76
N ALA A 126 2.31 -9.75 11.99
CA ALA A 126 2.33 -8.91 13.19
C ALA A 126 1.05 -8.06 13.29
N ALA A 127 0.63 -7.44 12.20
CA ALA A 127 -0.60 -6.66 12.12
C ALA A 127 -1.85 -7.48 12.50
N VAL A 128 -2.02 -8.66 11.91
CA VAL A 128 -3.14 -9.57 12.22
C VAL A 128 -3.12 -10.04 13.67
N LYS A 129 -1.94 -10.33 14.23
CA LYS A 129 -1.80 -10.69 15.63
C LYS A 129 -2.31 -9.57 16.56
N LEU A 130 -1.99 -8.31 16.26
CA LEU A 130 -2.45 -7.16 17.03
C LEU A 130 -3.96 -6.92 16.85
N LEU A 131 -4.51 -7.14 15.65
CA LEU A 131 -5.97 -7.10 15.41
C LEU A 131 -6.72 -8.14 16.26
N HIS A 132 -6.22 -9.38 16.33
CA HIS A 132 -6.78 -10.41 17.22
C HIS A 132 -6.64 -10.04 18.68
N GLN A 133 -5.52 -9.47 19.11
CA GLN A 133 -5.30 -8.99 20.47
C GLN A 133 -6.25 -7.83 20.82
N ALA A 134 -6.62 -7.00 19.85
CA ALA A 134 -7.62 -5.95 20.02
C ALA A 134 -9.03 -6.50 20.26
N GLY A 135 -9.33 -7.69 19.75
CA GLY A 135 -10.63 -8.36 19.93
C GLY A 135 -11.28 -8.82 18.62
N VAL A 136 -10.63 -8.72 17.47
CA VAL A 136 -11.14 -9.30 16.21
C VAL A 136 -11.15 -10.83 16.33
N PRO A 137 -12.29 -11.50 16.17
CA PRO A 137 -12.38 -12.97 16.23
C PRO A 137 -11.53 -13.64 15.16
N LYS A 138 -10.96 -14.81 15.47
CA LYS A 138 -10.13 -15.54 14.50
C LYS A 138 -10.90 -15.98 13.26
N GLU A 139 -12.18 -16.31 13.42
CA GLU A 139 -13.06 -16.65 12.32
C GLU A 139 -13.42 -15.45 11.43
N ALA A 140 -13.40 -14.22 11.97
CA ALA A 140 -13.68 -13.01 11.22
C ALA A 140 -12.46 -12.49 10.45
N LEU A 141 -11.24 -12.86 10.84
CA LEU A 141 -10.00 -12.48 10.15
C LEU A 141 -9.06 -13.68 10.04
N GLN A 142 -8.78 -14.09 8.83
CA GLN A 142 -7.86 -15.17 8.50
C GLN A 142 -6.69 -14.63 7.67
N LEU A 143 -5.46 -14.95 8.03
CA LEU A 143 -4.26 -14.63 7.26
C LEU A 143 -3.84 -15.83 6.43
N VAL A 144 -3.54 -15.61 5.16
CA VAL A 144 -3.03 -16.64 4.24
C VAL A 144 -1.76 -16.14 3.59
N LEU A 145 -0.67 -16.88 3.78
CA LEU A 145 0.66 -16.53 3.25
C LEU A 145 0.99 -17.42 2.06
N GLY A 146 1.44 -16.83 0.98
CA GLY A 146 1.85 -17.51 -0.24
C GLY A 146 2.00 -16.56 -1.42
N ALA A 147 2.52 -17.06 -2.52
CA ALA A 147 2.82 -16.31 -3.73
C ALA A 147 1.58 -16.15 -4.65
N GLY A 148 1.82 -15.79 -5.90
CA GLY A 148 0.76 -15.51 -6.87
C GLY A 148 -0.13 -16.70 -7.23
N ASP A 149 0.39 -17.93 -7.19
CA ASP A 149 -0.35 -19.18 -7.39
C ASP A 149 -1.46 -19.37 -6.34
N LEU A 150 -1.15 -19.09 -5.08
CA LEU A 150 -2.13 -19.10 -4.00
C LEU A 150 -3.18 -18.00 -4.19
N GLY A 151 -2.76 -16.79 -4.59
CA GLY A 151 -3.69 -15.72 -4.92
C GLY A 151 -4.69 -16.12 -6.02
N ALA A 152 -4.19 -16.73 -7.08
CA ALA A 152 -5.01 -17.25 -8.17
C ALA A 152 -6.00 -18.35 -7.71
N ALA A 153 -5.56 -19.23 -6.80
CA ALA A 153 -6.42 -20.28 -6.23
C ALA A 153 -7.50 -19.70 -5.30
N LEU A 154 -7.17 -18.64 -4.53
CA LEU A 154 -8.14 -17.96 -3.67
C LEU A 154 -9.24 -17.27 -4.48
N VAL A 155 -8.90 -16.56 -5.54
CA VAL A 155 -9.87 -15.87 -6.41
C VAL A 155 -10.85 -16.84 -7.09
N GLN A 156 -10.55 -18.13 -7.08
CA GLN A 156 -11.47 -19.16 -7.57
C GLN A 156 -12.56 -19.56 -6.56
N GLN A 157 -12.42 -19.17 -5.30
CA GLN A 157 -13.42 -19.47 -4.28
C GLN A 157 -14.59 -18.47 -4.37
N ALA A 158 -15.74 -18.86 -3.83
CA ALA A 158 -16.96 -18.05 -3.83
C ALA A 158 -16.90 -16.94 -2.74
N PHE A 159 -16.16 -15.88 -3.00
CA PHE A 159 -16.18 -14.66 -2.17
C PHE A 159 -17.35 -13.76 -2.55
N ASP A 160 -17.82 -12.97 -1.58
CA ASP A 160 -18.85 -11.94 -1.77
C ASP A 160 -18.23 -10.58 -2.15
N GLY A 161 -16.91 -10.45 -2.00
CA GLY A 161 -16.15 -9.31 -2.42
C GLY A 161 -14.65 -9.60 -2.51
N VAL A 162 -13.98 -8.90 -3.39
CA VAL A 162 -12.50 -8.91 -3.54
C VAL A 162 -12.00 -7.48 -3.49
N VAL A 163 -11.08 -7.20 -2.58
CA VAL A 163 -10.36 -5.93 -2.47
C VAL A 163 -8.91 -6.22 -2.85
N PHE A 164 -8.46 -5.59 -3.92
CA PHE A 164 -7.15 -5.82 -4.51
C PHE A 164 -6.39 -4.50 -4.67
N THR A 165 -5.12 -4.50 -4.31
CA THR A 165 -4.18 -3.44 -4.71
C THR A 165 -2.92 -4.09 -5.26
N GLY A 166 -2.52 -3.71 -6.47
CA GLY A 166 -1.36 -4.28 -7.14
C GLY A 166 -1.23 -3.87 -8.61
N SER A 167 -0.71 -4.74 -9.46
CA SER A 167 -0.55 -4.42 -10.89
C SER A 167 -1.88 -4.44 -11.65
N THR A 168 -1.98 -3.63 -12.70
CA THR A 168 -3.15 -3.58 -13.58
C THR A 168 -3.40 -4.91 -14.28
N GLU A 169 -2.34 -5.64 -14.61
CA GLU A 169 -2.42 -6.96 -15.25
C GLU A 169 -3.12 -7.96 -14.33
N VAL A 170 -2.73 -8.01 -13.06
CA VAL A 170 -3.36 -8.90 -12.06
C VAL A 170 -4.80 -8.48 -11.78
N ALA A 171 -5.08 -7.17 -11.68
CA ALA A 171 -6.46 -6.67 -11.52
C ALA A 171 -7.39 -7.17 -12.63
N LYS A 172 -6.95 -7.08 -13.89
CA LYS A 172 -7.72 -7.59 -15.06
C LYS A 172 -7.91 -9.12 -15.03
N LEU A 173 -6.94 -9.87 -14.51
CA LEU A 173 -7.10 -11.31 -14.34
C LEU A 173 -8.14 -11.63 -13.26
N ILE A 174 -8.13 -10.90 -12.15
CA ILE A 174 -9.13 -11.03 -11.09
C ILE A 174 -10.52 -10.68 -11.63
N GLU A 175 -10.66 -9.52 -12.27
CA GLU A 175 -11.93 -9.07 -12.89
C GLU A 175 -12.49 -10.12 -13.83
N LYS A 176 -11.68 -10.63 -14.77
CA LYS A 176 -12.09 -11.68 -15.70
C LYS A 176 -12.56 -12.94 -14.97
N ARG A 177 -11.93 -13.27 -13.84
CA ARG A 177 -12.27 -14.47 -13.08
C ARG A 177 -13.56 -14.32 -12.31
N ILE A 178 -13.75 -13.21 -11.61
CA ILE A 178 -14.97 -12.98 -10.83
C ILE A 178 -16.19 -12.71 -11.69
N ALA A 179 -16.02 -12.18 -12.91
CA ALA A 179 -17.11 -12.03 -13.88
C ALA A 179 -17.72 -13.37 -14.33
N GLN A 180 -17.08 -14.50 -14.00
CA GLN A 180 -17.58 -15.86 -14.28
C GLN A 180 -18.21 -16.50 -13.02
N ALA A 181 -18.25 -15.80 -11.89
CA ALA A 181 -18.81 -16.32 -10.65
C ALA A 181 -20.33 -16.12 -10.62
N ASP A 182 -21.05 -17.11 -10.10
CA ASP A 182 -22.52 -17.08 -10.04
C ASP A 182 -23.07 -16.09 -8.99
N ASN A 183 -22.24 -15.68 -8.02
CA ASN A 183 -22.65 -14.84 -6.87
C ASN A 183 -22.37 -13.33 -7.05
N ASP A 184 -21.96 -12.89 -8.23
CA ASP A 184 -21.69 -11.48 -8.56
C ASP A 184 -20.89 -10.73 -7.49
N PRO A 185 -19.64 -11.14 -7.18
CA PRO A 185 -18.84 -10.52 -6.13
C PRO A 185 -18.42 -9.11 -6.50
N VAL A 186 -18.41 -8.21 -5.52
CA VAL A 186 -17.90 -6.84 -5.73
C VAL A 186 -16.38 -6.86 -5.85
N LEU A 187 -15.85 -6.20 -6.88
CA LEU A 187 -14.42 -5.92 -7.02
C LEU A 187 -14.11 -4.45 -6.69
N ILE A 188 -13.18 -4.25 -5.75
CA ILE A 188 -12.52 -2.98 -5.52
C ILE A 188 -11.05 -3.19 -5.89
N ALA A 189 -10.61 -2.58 -6.98
CA ALA A 189 -9.24 -2.76 -7.49
C ALA A 189 -8.54 -1.41 -7.65
N GLU A 190 -7.45 -1.25 -6.90
CA GLU A 190 -6.54 -0.12 -6.98
C GLU A 190 -5.25 -0.55 -7.68
N THR A 191 -4.85 0.20 -8.70
CA THR A 191 -3.66 -0.14 -9.51
C THR A 191 -2.73 1.05 -9.69
N GLY A 192 -1.59 0.84 -10.33
CA GLY A 192 -0.64 1.89 -10.65
C GLY A 192 -1.17 2.87 -11.71
N GLY A 193 -0.50 4.00 -11.85
CA GLY A 193 -0.82 5.05 -12.80
C GLY A 193 0.41 5.73 -13.37
N GLN A 194 0.21 6.53 -14.42
CA GLN A 194 1.19 7.47 -14.99
C GLN A 194 0.88 8.88 -14.47
N ASN A 195 1.27 9.13 -13.22
CA ASN A 195 0.93 10.37 -12.52
C ASN A 195 1.72 11.55 -13.10
N VAL A 196 1.05 12.68 -13.23
CA VAL A 196 1.58 13.88 -13.88
C VAL A 196 1.60 15.03 -12.88
N LEU A 197 2.68 15.81 -12.86
CA LEU A 197 2.77 17.12 -12.25
C LEU A 197 2.94 18.15 -13.36
N VAL A 198 2.14 19.20 -13.33
CA VAL A 198 2.22 20.32 -14.27
C VAL A 198 2.64 21.56 -13.50
N SER A 199 3.69 22.23 -13.96
CA SER A 199 4.17 23.48 -13.36
C SER A 199 4.33 24.55 -14.41
N ASP A 200 3.77 25.72 -14.15
CA ASP A 200 3.94 26.91 -14.95
C ASP A 200 4.85 27.93 -14.26
N SER A 201 5.06 29.08 -14.90
CA SER A 201 5.93 30.15 -14.41
C SER A 201 5.45 30.86 -13.15
N SER A 202 4.22 30.61 -12.68
CA SER A 202 3.68 31.18 -11.45
C SER A 202 4.00 30.37 -10.20
N ALA A 203 4.47 29.11 -10.36
CA ALA A 203 4.81 28.24 -9.25
C ALA A 203 6.16 28.64 -8.62
N LEU A 204 6.28 28.43 -7.30
CA LEU A 204 7.54 28.64 -6.58
C LEU A 204 8.53 27.49 -6.88
N PRO A 205 9.69 27.75 -7.54
CA PRO A 205 10.57 26.71 -8.01
C PRO A 205 11.05 25.75 -6.91
N GLU A 206 11.43 26.28 -5.75
CA GLU A 206 11.94 25.48 -4.62
C GLU A 206 10.88 24.50 -4.10
N GLN A 207 9.61 24.92 -4.08
CA GLN A 207 8.51 24.03 -3.66
C GLN A 207 8.27 22.94 -4.70
N VAL A 208 8.28 23.28 -5.98
CA VAL A 208 8.11 22.30 -7.06
C VAL A 208 9.25 21.28 -7.04
N VAL A 209 10.49 21.71 -6.84
CA VAL A 209 11.63 20.78 -6.72
C VAL A 209 11.43 19.83 -5.55
N ALA A 210 11.06 20.33 -4.37
CA ALA A 210 10.80 19.49 -3.19
C ALA A 210 9.68 18.49 -3.43
N ASP A 211 8.57 18.92 -4.04
CA ASP A 211 7.42 18.08 -4.37
C ASP A 211 7.77 17.01 -5.43
N VAL A 212 8.57 17.37 -6.44
CA VAL A 212 9.05 16.43 -7.47
C VAL A 212 9.93 15.35 -6.82
N LEU A 213 10.89 15.74 -5.98
CA LEU A 213 11.80 14.81 -5.34
C LEU A 213 11.06 13.83 -4.44
N SER A 214 10.19 14.34 -3.57
CA SER A 214 9.38 13.50 -2.68
C SER A 214 8.44 12.59 -3.46
N SER A 215 7.73 13.14 -4.46
CA SER A 215 6.75 12.36 -5.21
C SER A 215 7.36 11.31 -6.12
N ALA A 216 8.51 11.59 -6.76
CA ALA A 216 9.11 10.68 -7.73
C ALA A 216 10.00 9.61 -7.06
N PHE A 217 10.70 9.94 -5.97
CA PHE A 217 11.82 9.12 -5.50
C PHE A 217 11.63 8.51 -4.09
N ASP A 218 10.71 9.00 -3.27
CA ASP A 218 10.39 8.34 -2.01
C ASP A 218 10.07 6.86 -2.21
N SER A 219 10.54 5.99 -1.30
CA SER A 219 10.44 4.53 -1.42
C SER A 219 11.03 3.99 -2.75
N ALA A 220 12.10 4.62 -3.26
CA ALA A 220 12.70 4.31 -4.56
C ALA A 220 11.70 4.42 -5.73
N GLY A 221 10.73 5.34 -5.64
CA GLY A 221 9.67 5.52 -6.64
C GLY A 221 8.67 4.36 -6.72
N GLN A 222 8.67 3.46 -5.76
CA GLN A 222 7.84 2.24 -5.74
C GLN A 222 6.44 2.51 -5.14
N ARG A 223 5.75 3.53 -5.62
CA ARG A 223 4.40 3.90 -5.21
C ARG A 223 3.46 3.97 -6.41
N CYS A 224 2.20 3.58 -6.22
CA CYS A 224 1.13 3.78 -7.22
C CYS A 224 0.93 5.27 -7.54
N SER A 225 1.16 6.15 -6.55
CA SER A 225 1.05 7.62 -6.64
C SER A 225 2.34 8.33 -7.04
N ALA A 226 3.46 7.61 -7.29
CA ALA A 226 4.72 8.25 -7.63
C ALA A 226 4.61 9.07 -8.92
N LEU A 227 5.22 10.25 -8.91
CA LEU A 227 5.33 11.10 -10.10
C LEU A 227 6.10 10.37 -11.20
N ARG A 228 5.55 10.33 -12.42
CA ARG A 228 6.16 9.70 -13.59
C ARG A 228 6.45 10.69 -14.71
N ILE A 229 5.67 11.74 -14.80
CA ILE A 229 5.76 12.73 -15.87
C ILE A 229 5.71 14.12 -15.25
N LEU A 230 6.77 14.90 -15.45
CA LEU A 230 6.80 16.31 -15.10
C LEU A 230 6.68 17.15 -16.38
N LEU A 231 5.63 17.98 -16.45
CA LEU A 231 5.40 18.92 -17.53
C LEU A 231 5.72 20.34 -17.04
N LEU A 232 6.72 20.95 -17.64
CA LEU A 232 7.17 22.29 -17.31
C LEU A 232 6.85 23.26 -18.45
N GLN A 233 6.42 24.48 -18.11
CA GLN A 233 6.30 25.56 -19.07
C GLN A 233 7.69 25.84 -19.67
N GLU A 234 7.76 26.03 -20.98
CA GLU A 234 9.01 26.12 -21.74
C GLU A 234 9.96 27.20 -21.20
N ASP A 235 9.42 28.39 -20.90
CA ASP A 235 10.20 29.54 -20.45
C ASP A 235 10.99 29.32 -19.15
N VAL A 236 10.54 28.40 -18.30
CA VAL A 236 11.14 28.09 -16.98
C VAL A 236 11.78 26.70 -16.93
N ALA A 237 11.60 25.88 -17.96
CA ALA A 237 11.97 24.46 -17.96
C ALA A 237 13.46 24.24 -17.67
N ASP A 238 14.36 25.00 -18.29
CA ASP A 238 15.81 24.87 -18.10
C ASP A 238 16.23 25.17 -16.65
N HIS A 239 15.60 26.18 -16.04
CA HIS A 239 15.86 26.52 -14.64
C HIS A 239 15.44 25.39 -13.71
N TYR A 240 14.22 24.85 -13.88
CA TYR A 240 13.75 23.71 -13.09
C TYR A 240 14.59 22.46 -13.31
N TYR A 241 14.95 22.17 -14.56
CA TYR A 241 15.81 21.03 -14.88
C TYR A 241 17.14 21.08 -14.12
N LYS A 242 17.77 22.25 -14.10
CA LYS A 242 19.03 22.47 -13.35
C LYS A 242 18.83 22.24 -11.86
N MET A 243 17.83 22.86 -11.26
CA MET A 243 17.56 22.74 -9.82
C MET A 243 17.24 21.29 -9.42
N ILE A 244 16.40 20.60 -10.19
CA ILE A 244 16.03 19.19 -9.92
C ILE A 244 17.28 18.30 -10.05
N THR A 245 18.11 18.50 -11.07
CA THR A 245 19.34 17.72 -11.28
C THR A 245 20.33 17.91 -10.12
N GLU A 246 20.54 19.14 -9.69
CA GLU A 246 21.41 19.43 -8.53
C GLU A 246 20.87 18.80 -7.26
N ALA A 247 19.57 18.89 -7.01
CA ALA A 247 18.93 18.30 -5.84
C ALA A 247 18.93 16.75 -5.85
N ILE A 248 18.79 16.12 -7.01
CA ILE A 248 18.93 14.65 -7.14
C ILE A 248 20.35 14.21 -6.77
N ASN A 249 21.39 14.98 -7.11
CA ASN A 249 22.77 14.63 -6.81
C ASN A 249 23.10 14.69 -5.31
N GLU A 250 22.27 15.33 -4.50
CA GLU A 250 22.40 15.35 -3.02
C GLU A 250 21.82 14.09 -2.36
N PHE A 251 21.08 13.25 -3.08
CA PHE A 251 20.51 12.04 -2.50
C PHE A 251 21.56 11.01 -2.10
N SER A 252 21.41 10.49 -0.89
CA SER A 252 22.18 9.35 -0.37
C SER A 252 21.41 8.05 -0.60
N LEU A 253 21.90 7.21 -1.51
CA LEU A 253 21.38 5.86 -1.73
C LEU A 253 22.05 4.88 -0.76
N GLY A 254 21.31 3.97 -0.13
CA GLY A 254 21.96 3.04 0.78
C GLY A 254 21.05 2.18 1.65
N ASP A 255 21.61 1.74 2.75
CA ASP A 255 20.93 0.91 3.75
C ASP A 255 19.81 1.71 4.43
N PRO A 256 18.54 1.28 4.29
CA PRO A 256 17.40 2.01 4.83
C PRO A 256 17.34 2.05 6.37
N ARG A 257 18.21 1.27 7.04
CA ARG A 257 18.36 1.28 8.50
C ARG A 257 19.15 2.49 9.01
N LEU A 258 19.84 3.21 8.13
CA LEU A 258 20.63 4.38 8.46
C LEU A 258 19.81 5.66 8.27
N LEU A 259 19.89 6.58 9.22
CA LEU A 259 19.20 7.88 9.13
C LEU A 259 19.70 8.77 7.99
N SER A 260 20.92 8.53 7.52
CA SER A 260 21.53 9.25 6.41
C SER A 260 21.09 8.75 5.03
N THR A 261 20.28 7.71 4.97
CA THR A 261 19.79 7.17 3.70
C THR A 261 18.47 7.84 3.30
N ASP A 262 18.47 8.50 2.16
CA ASP A 262 17.28 9.11 1.56
C ASP A 262 16.46 8.08 0.77
N ILE A 263 17.15 7.22 0.01
CA ILE A 263 16.52 6.23 -0.87
C ILE A 263 17.10 4.85 -0.57
N GLY A 264 16.22 3.95 -0.17
CA GLY A 264 16.53 2.54 0.10
C GLY A 264 16.53 1.67 -1.19
N PRO A 265 16.62 0.34 -1.04
CA PRO A 265 16.64 -0.58 -2.17
C PRO A 265 15.26 -0.73 -2.83
N VAL A 266 15.26 -1.25 -4.04
CA VAL A 266 14.06 -1.82 -4.66
C VAL A 266 13.72 -3.18 -4.02
N ILE A 267 12.47 -3.62 -4.17
CA ILE A 267 11.92 -4.75 -3.40
C ILE A 267 12.62 -6.07 -3.67
N ASP A 268 12.97 -6.35 -4.92
CA ASP A 268 13.55 -7.62 -5.33
C ASP A 268 14.36 -7.51 -6.62
N GLN A 269 14.93 -8.64 -7.03
CA GLN A 269 15.78 -8.74 -8.22
C GLN A 269 15.00 -8.54 -9.53
N GLU A 270 13.73 -8.93 -9.56
CA GLU A 270 12.86 -8.73 -10.73
C GLU A 270 12.60 -7.23 -10.95
N ALA A 271 12.26 -6.50 -9.90
CA ALA A 271 12.08 -5.05 -9.94
C ALA A 271 13.36 -4.35 -10.39
N LYS A 272 14.53 -4.76 -9.86
CA LYS A 272 15.85 -4.26 -10.31
C LYS A 272 16.07 -4.48 -11.81
N GLN A 273 15.83 -5.69 -12.30
CA GLN A 273 16.03 -6.02 -13.71
C GLN A 273 15.11 -5.20 -14.63
N ASN A 274 13.86 -5.01 -14.23
CA ASN A 274 12.88 -4.20 -14.97
C ASN A 274 13.34 -2.73 -15.07
N LEU A 275 13.86 -2.17 -14.00
CA LEU A 275 14.42 -0.80 -13.99
C LEU A 275 15.67 -0.69 -14.83
N GLU A 276 16.60 -1.65 -14.77
CA GLU A 276 17.81 -1.65 -15.64
C GLU A 276 17.43 -1.74 -17.12
N ASN A 277 16.45 -2.55 -17.49
CA ASN A 277 15.94 -2.62 -18.85
C ASN A 277 15.32 -1.28 -19.28
N HIS A 278 14.57 -0.63 -18.40
CA HIS A 278 14.00 0.69 -18.67
C HIS A 278 15.11 1.75 -18.86
N LYS A 279 16.10 1.80 -17.97
CA LYS A 279 17.26 2.69 -18.09
C LYS A 279 17.97 2.51 -19.43
N ALA A 280 18.25 1.27 -19.83
CA ALA A 280 18.89 0.96 -21.10
C ALA A 280 18.09 1.45 -22.31
N ASN A 281 16.77 1.43 -22.24
CA ASN A 281 15.89 1.97 -23.29
C ASN A 281 15.87 3.51 -23.28
N MET A 282 15.78 4.13 -22.11
CA MET A 282 15.75 5.59 -21.99
C MET A 282 17.05 6.23 -22.46
N ARG A 283 18.21 5.62 -22.20
CA ARG A 283 19.51 6.11 -22.72
C ARG A 283 19.56 6.23 -24.25
N LYS A 284 18.70 5.51 -24.99
CA LYS A 284 18.62 5.57 -26.45
C LYS A 284 17.77 6.73 -26.97
N VAL A 285 16.84 7.22 -26.18
CA VAL A 285 15.80 8.18 -26.62
C VAL A 285 15.80 9.50 -25.85
N ALA A 286 16.31 9.52 -24.62
CA ALA A 286 16.39 10.71 -23.79
C ALA A 286 17.47 11.68 -24.30
N ARG A 287 17.17 12.99 -24.26
CA ARG A 287 18.16 14.05 -24.59
C ARG A 287 19.19 14.23 -23.48
N ALA A 288 18.77 14.03 -22.24
CA ALA A 288 19.59 14.10 -21.05
C ALA A 288 19.05 13.13 -20.00
N TYR A 289 19.89 12.71 -19.08
CA TYR A 289 19.51 11.89 -17.93
C TYR A 289 20.43 12.16 -16.75
N VAL A 290 19.91 11.91 -15.55
CA VAL A 290 20.67 11.93 -14.30
C VAL A 290 20.73 10.50 -13.77
N GLU A 291 21.88 10.07 -13.36
CA GLU A 291 22.08 8.73 -12.80
C GLU A 291 23.02 8.82 -11.60
N LEU A 292 22.53 8.38 -10.45
CA LEU A 292 23.35 8.28 -9.25
C LEU A 292 24.10 6.94 -9.25
N GLU A 293 25.31 6.96 -8.69
CA GLU A 293 26.06 5.73 -8.48
C GLU A 293 25.37 4.86 -7.42
N ALA A 294 25.11 3.60 -7.79
CA ALA A 294 24.58 2.64 -6.84
C ALA A 294 25.65 2.32 -5.77
N PRO A 295 25.26 2.18 -4.50
CA PRO A 295 26.20 1.77 -3.46
C PRO A 295 26.80 0.40 -3.79
N THR A 296 28.09 0.25 -3.54
CA THR A 296 28.85 -0.98 -3.84
C THR A 296 28.52 -2.15 -2.92
N ASN A 297 27.84 -1.87 -1.80
CA ASN A 297 27.44 -2.83 -0.75
C ASN A 297 25.91 -2.78 -0.57
N GLY A 298 25.17 -3.34 -1.49
CA GLY A 298 23.71 -3.47 -1.43
C GLY A 298 23.25 -4.88 -1.73
#